data_6c0b42e0224f51259b1759fac67c54c8
#
_entry.id   6c0b42e0224f51259b1759fac67c54c8
#
_cell.length_a   1.000
_cell.length_b   1.000
_cell.length_c   1.000
_cell.angle_alpha   90.00
_cell.angle_beta   90.00
_cell.angle_gamma   90.00
#
_symmetry.space_group_name_H-M   'P 1'
#
loop_
_entity.id
_entity.type
_entity.pdbx_description
1 polymer ?
#
loop_
_entity_poly.entity_id
_entity_poly.type
_entity_poly.pdbx_seq_one_letter_code
_entity_poly.pdbx_strand_id
1 'polypeptide(L)'
;NAVISLDKLHTAYAEPFLEDIFSEMGGCISGNIILDGPFDNLAISSEGTRLEETMLKVAYTNVPYFADGTFHLNYDRVFFDDIKIRDRATGTGSVTGSIDWDRLKDIRFNTRIKVNEIEGVNVTEDMADVFYGNIYATGNVSITGPVNSIVLSVDAVTAKPGQLHIPVSGLAASSGSTNLLKFREPVKEVYIDPYVAMMKRLESTEAENSDFTVNLRVNASPDIEAFIEIDKASGNVLSGRGNGLVELEIGEDLFNINGEYTLTGGSYRFAALGLVSKDFQIQQDSKITFGGDIMESNLDITAEYATKASLGTLLADSTSVGNRRDVICELKITDKLKN
;
A
#
# COMPACT_ATOMS: atom_id res chain seq x y z
N ASN A 1 -40.46 -19.68 -2.62
CA ASN A 1 -39.52 -19.29 -1.55
C ASN A 1 -38.64 -20.46 -1.16
N ALA A 2 -37.34 -20.25 -1.11
CA ALA A 2 -36.39 -21.18 -0.52
C ALA A 2 -35.60 -20.44 0.57
N VAL A 3 -35.34 -21.13 1.68
CA VAL A 3 -34.49 -20.60 2.76
C VAL A 3 -33.25 -21.48 2.84
N ILE A 4 -32.09 -20.85 2.73
CA ILE A 4 -30.79 -21.51 2.89
C ILE A 4 -30.28 -21.08 4.26
N SER A 5 -30.21 -22.02 5.20
CA SER A 5 -29.65 -21.77 6.52
C SER A 5 -28.13 -21.98 6.48
N LEU A 6 -27.39 -20.91 6.81
CA LEU A 6 -25.95 -20.93 6.95
C LEU A 6 -25.62 -21.18 8.43
N ASP A 7 -25.10 -22.35 8.74
CA ASP A 7 -24.60 -22.67 10.07
C ASP A 7 -23.07 -22.75 10.00
N LYS A 8 -22.42 -21.64 10.33
CA LYS A 8 -20.97 -21.50 10.29
C LYS A 8 -20.36 -21.90 8.94
N LEU A 9 -20.95 -21.41 7.84
CA LEU A 9 -20.38 -21.59 6.52
C LEU A 9 -19.00 -20.92 6.45
N HIS A 10 -17.98 -21.72 6.14
CA HIS A 10 -16.60 -21.21 6.08
C HIS A 10 -16.42 -20.27 4.90
N THR A 11 -15.86 -19.08 5.15
CA THR A 11 -15.68 -18.03 4.11
C THR A 11 -14.68 -18.41 3.03
N ALA A 12 -13.79 -19.37 3.29
CA ALA A 12 -12.85 -19.89 2.28
C ALA A 12 -13.54 -20.45 1.02
N TYR A 13 -14.83 -20.81 1.08
CA TYR A 13 -15.58 -21.19 -0.13
C TYR A 13 -15.78 -20.02 -1.10
N ALA A 14 -15.68 -18.78 -0.65
CA ALA A 14 -15.74 -17.59 -1.49
C ALA A 14 -14.37 -17.17 -2.08
N GLU A 15 -13.27 -17.73 -1.58
CA GLU A 15 -11.90 -17.39 -1.98
C GLU A 15 -11.68 -17.45 -3.51
N PRO A 16 -12.14 -18.49 -4.25
CA PRO A 16 -11.94 -18.56 -5.70
C PRO A 16 -12.63 -17.43 -6.50
N PHE A 17 -13.63 -16.77 -5.91
CA PHE A 17 -14.38 -15.66 -6.54
C PHE A 17 -13.83 -14.29 -6.17
N LEU A 18 -12.94 -14.21 -5.18
CA LEU A 18 -12.42 -12.98 -4.60
C LEU A 18 -10.88 -12.98 -4.55
N GLU A 19 -10.21 -13.90 -5.26
CA GLU A 19 -8.76 -14.09 -5.24
C GLU A 19 -7.97 -12.83 -5.68
N ASP A 20 -8.57 -12.00 -6.53
CA ASP A 20 -7.97 -10.73 -6.97
C ASP A 20 -7.92 -9.66 -5.85
N ILE A 21 -8.77 -9.81 -4.83
CA ILE A 21 -8.87 -8.84 -3.71
C ILE A 21 -8.27 -9.42 -2.44
N PHE A 22 -8.58 -10.70 -2.15
CA PHE A 22 -8.17 -11.39 -0.93
C PHE A 22 -7.34 -12.63 -1.25
N SER A 23 -6.10 -12.64 -0.82
CA SER A 23 -5.18 -13.77 -1.01
C SER A 23 -5.48 -14.96 -0.08
N GLU A 24 -6.22 -14.72 1.01
CA GLU A 24 -6.60 -15.73 1.99
C GLU A 24 -7.87 -15.30 2.71
N MET A 25 -8.79 -16.23 2.89
CA MET A 25 -10.04 -16.02 3.62
C MET A 25 -10.28 -17.10 4.67
N GLY A 26 -10.80 -16.71 5.83
CA GLY A 26 -11.08 -17.62 6.93
C GLY A 26 -12.23 -17.13 7.80
N GLY A 27 -12.62 -17.93 8.80
CA GLY A 27 -13.79 -17.64 9.64
C GLY A 27 -15.09 -18.11 9.02
N CYS A 28 -16.21 -17.66 9.56
CA CYS A 28 -17.52 -18.21 9.23
C CYS A 28 -18.59 -17.13 9.02
N ILE A 29 -19.60 -17.51 8.24
CA ILE A 29 -20.85 -16.76 8.08
C ILE A 29 -21.99 -17.62 8.61
N SER A 30 -22.84 -17.05 9.44
CA SER A 30 -24.08 -17.67 9.95
C SER A 30 -25.29 -16.80 9.60
N GLY A 31 -26.47 -17.41 9.53
CA GLY A 31 -27.74 -16.74 9.26
C GLY A 31 -28.57 -17.41 8.18
N ASN A 32 -29.63 -16.77 7.73
CA ASN A 32 -30.53 -17.31 6.72
C ASN A 32 -30.47 -16.44 5.45
N ILE A 33 -30.30 -17.09 4.31
CA ILE A 33 -30.48 -16.47 2.99
C ILE A 33 -31.83 -16.93 2.46
N ILE A 34 -32.66 -15.95 2.09
CA ILE A 34 -34.03 -16.17 1.58
C ILE A 34 -34.01 -15.89 0.09
N LEU A 35 -34.36 -16.87 -0.69
CA LEU A 35 -34.51 -16.77 -2.14
C LEU A 35 -36.00 -16.73 -2.49
N ASP A 36 -36.42 -15.71 -3.20
CA ASP A 36 -37.82 -15.52 -3.61
C ASP A 36 -37.91 -15.16 -5.11
N GLY A 37 -38.98 -15.62 -5.73
CA GLY A 37 -39.27 -15.37 -7.15
C GLY A 37 -38.84 -16.48 -8.10
N PRO A 38 -39.09 -16.30 -9.41
CA PRO A 38 -38.68 -17.24 -10.45
C PRO A 38 -37.15 -17.14 -10.72
N PHE A 39 -36.58 -18.19 -11.30
CA PHE A 39 -35.13 -18.27 -11.54
C PHE A 39 -34.55 -17.17 -12.45
N ASP A 40 -35.37 -16.62 -13.32
CA ASP A 40 -35.01 -15.50 -14.22
C ASP A 40 -35.14 -14.12 -13.55
N ASN A 41 -35.76 -14.06 -12.35
CA ASN A 41 -35.89 -12.84 -11.55
C ASN A 41 -35.85 -13.19 -10.06
N LEU A 42 -34.73 -13.73 -9.61
CA LEU A 42 -34.52 -14.19 -8.25
C LEU A 42 -34.23 -13.00 -7.34
N ALA A 43 -35.03 -12.83 -6.32
CA ALA A 43 -34.81 -11.88 -5.23
C ALA A 43 -34.07 -12.57 -4.09
N ILE A 44 -33.00 -11.94 -3.61
CA ILE A 44 -32.19 -12.45 -2.50
C ILE A 44 -32.33 -11.50 -1.32
N SER A 45 -32.65 -12.04 -0.16
CA SER A 45 -32.65 -11.31 1.11
C SER A 45 -32.04 -12.15 2.22
N SER A 46 -31.76 -11.54 3.36
CA SER A 46 -31.20 -12.27 4.50
C SER A 46 -31.87 -11.92 5.81
N GLU A 47 -31.77 -12.84 6.75
CA GLU A 47 -32.22 -12.64 8.13
C GLU A 47 -31.14 -13.17 9.09
N GLY A 48 -30.68 -12.29 10.01
CA GLY A 48 -29.72 -12.64 11.04
C GLY A 48 -28.32 -13.01 10.50
N THR A 49 -27.96 -12.53 9.33
CA THR A 49 -26.63 -12.82 8.74
C THR A 49 -25.52 -12.11 9.49
N ARG A 50 -24.49 -12.86 9.84
CA ARG A 50 -23.38 -12.40 10.67
C ARG A 50 -22.05 -12.97 10.19
N LEU A 51 -21.03 -12.13 10.21
CA LEU A 51 -19.62 -12.51 10.12
C LEU A 51 -19.12 -12.87 11.52
N GLU A 52 -18.41 -13.97 11.64
CA GLU A 52 -17.83 -14.46 12.89
C GLU A 52 -16.33 -14.70 12.69
N GLU A 53 -15.50 -13.87 13.31
CA GLU A 53 -14.03 -13.90 13.18
C GLU A 53 -13.56 -14.10 11.73
N THR A 54 -14.23 -13.41 10.80
CA THR A 54 -13.96 -13.56 9.39
C THR A 54 -12.62 -12.92 9.04
N MET A 55 -11.63 -13.73 8.72
CA MET A 55 -10.31 -13.27 8.31
C MET A 55 -10.30 -13.02 6.81
N LEU A 56 -9.89 -11.82 6.40
CA LEU A 56 -9.76 -11.35 5.04
C LEU A 56 -8.35 -10.79 4.85
N LYS A 57 -7.48 -11.51 4.16
CA LYS A 57 -6.14 -11.03 3.88
C LYS A 57 -6.13 -10.31 2.54
N VAL A 58 -5.95 -9.00 2.58
CA VAL A 58 -5.91 -8.16 1.37
C VAL A 58 -4.66 -8.47 0.57
N ALA A 59 -4.81 -8.85 -0.69
CA ALA A 59 -3.71 -9.26 -1.56
C ALA A 59 -2.67 -8.14 -1.75
N TYR A 60 -3.13 -6.91 -2.01
CA TYR A 60 -2.28 -5.76 -2.34
C TYR A 60 -1.45 -5.23 -1.17
N THR A 61 -1.95 -5.34 0.05
CA THR A 61 -1.28 -4.81 1.25
C THR A 61 -0.67 -5.91 2.10
N ASN A 62 -0.97 -7.19 1.78
CA ASN A 62 -0.57 -8.38 2.51
C ASN A 62 -1.01 -8.37 4.00
N VAL A 63 -2.04 -7.59 4.33
CA VAL A 63 -2.54 -7.45 5.69
C VAL A 63 -3.79 -8.29 5.90
N PRO A 64 -3.83 -9.17 6.90
CA PRO A 64 -5.05 -9.87 7.31
C PRO A 64 -5.85 -9.02 8.28
N TYR A 65 -7.09 -8.79 7.96
CA TYR A 65 -8.08 -8.17 8.83
C TYR A 65 -9.08 -9.20 9.32
N PHE A 66 -9.52 -9.04 10.56
CA PHE A 66 -10.56 -9.86 11.18
C PHE A 66 -11.82 -9.02 11.31
N ALA A 67 -12.90 -9.49 10.71
CA ALA A 67 -14.18 -8.81 10.65
C ALA A 67 -15.24 -9.54 11.47
N ASP A 68 -15.96 -8.79 12.29
CA ASP A 68 -17.07 -9.27 13.11
C ASP A 68 -18.27 -8.30 13.00
N GLY A 69 -19.45 -8.82 12.83
CA GLY A 69 -20.67 -7.99 12.78
C GLY A 69 -21.77 -8.57 11.94
N THR A 70 -22.87 -7.85 11.86
CA THR A 70 -24.04 -8.23 11.07
C THR A 70 -24.06 -7.47 9.75
N PHE A 71 -24.52 -8.14 8.72
CA PHE A 71 -24.81 -7.53 7.43
C PHE A 71 -26.22 -7.94 6.98
N HIS A 72 -26.79 -7.20 6.06
CA HIS A 72 -28.12 -7.44 5.58
C HIS A 72 -28.14 -7.47 4.06
N LEU A 73 -28.75 -8.52 3.51
CA LEU A 73 -29.06 -8.62 2.09
C LEU A 73 -30.52 -8.18 1.87
N ASN A 74 -30.73 -7.36 0.87
CA ASN A 74 -32.05 -6.93 0.46
C ASN A 74 -32.06 -6.84 -1.08
N TYR A 75 -32.78 -7.69 -1.75
CA TYR A 75 -33.02 -7.84 -3.18
C TYR A 75 -31.87 -7.41 -4.13
N ASP A 76 -31.44 -6.17 -4.04
CA ASP A 76 -30.48 -5.49 -4.90
C ASP A 76 -29.25 -4.94 -4.16
N ARG A 77 -29.11 -5.29 -2.85
CA ARG A 77 -28.11 -4.67 -1.99
C ARG A 77 -27.67 -5.56 -0.85
N VAL A 78 -26.37 -5.54 -0.54
CA VAL A 78 -25.88 -5.86 0.81
C VAL A 78 -25.47 -4.57 1.51
N PHE A 79 -25.85 -4.40 2.77
CA PHE A 79 -25.45 -3.23 3.54
C PHE A 79 -24.87 -3.61 4.90
N PHE A 80 -23.95 -2.78 5.36
CA PHE A 80 -23.19 -2.93 6.58
C PHE A 80 -23.41 -1.70 7.45
N ASP A 81 -23.94 -1.89 8.65
CA ASP A 81 -24.19 -0.77 9.59
C ASP A 81 -22.95 -0.45 10.41
N ASP A 82 -22.22 -1.45 10.87
CA ASP A 82 -21.05 -1.29 11.73
C ASP A 82 -20.30 -2.63 11.87
N ILE A 83 -19.74 -3.13 10.77
CA ILE A 83 -18.84 -4.29 10.83
C ILE A 83 -17.55 -3.85 11.53
N LYS A 84 -17.22 -4.47 12.65
CA LYS A 84 -15.96 -4.23 13.34
C LYS A 84 -14.82 -4.95 12.62
N ILE A 85 -13.70 -4.25 12.43
CA ILE A 85 -12.49 -4.84 11.90
C ILE A 85 -11.33 -4.62 12.87
N ARG A 86 -10.40 -5.55 12.87
CA ARG A 86 -9.14 -5.47 13.63
C ARG A 86 -8.01 -6.09 12.84
N ASP A 87 -6.79 -5.64 13.06
CA ASP A 87 -5.58 -6.30 12.57
C ASP A 87 -5.09 -7.40 13.55
N ARG A 88 -3.92 -7.95 13.28
CA ARG A 88 -3.28 -8.95 14.18
C ARG A 88 -2.72 -8.34 15.47
N ALA A 89 -2.50 -7.02 15.51
CA ALA A 89 -1.93 -6.34 16.65
C ALA A 89 -3.03 -5.68 17.51
N THR A 90 -3.16 -4.39 17.41
CA THR A 90 -4.08 -3.59 18.25
C THR A 90 -4.92 -2.60 17.43
N GLY A 91 -4.70 -2.55 16.12
CA GLY A 91 -5.45 -1.68 15.23
C GLY A 91 -6.90 -2.14 15.09
N THR A 92 -7.78 -1.17 15.04
CA THR A 92 -9.24 -1.39 14.97
C THR A 92 -9.86 -0.50 13.92
N GLY A 93 -11.06 -0.86 13.49
CA GLY A 93 -11.85 -0.05 12.59
C GLY A 93 -13.30 -0.48 12.51
N SER A 94 -14.03 0.23 11.68
CA SER A 94 -15.41 -0.12 11.38
C SER A 94 -15.74 0.13 9.92
N VAL A 95 -16.55 -0.76 9.36
CA VAL A 95 -17.01 -0.71 7.97
C VAL A 95 -18.50 -0.41 7.96
N THR A 96 -18.89 0.60 7.19
CA THR A 96 -20.28 1.00 6.95
C THR A 96 -20.51 1.20 5.45
N GLY A 97 -21.75 1.08 5.01
CA GLY A 97 -22.11 1.34 3.61
C GLY A 97 -22.78 0.16 2.94
N SER A 98 -22.69 0.10 1.63
CA SER A 98 -23.37 -0.92 0.83
C SER A 98 -22.56 -1.35 -0.39
N ILE A 99 -22.93 -2.53 -0.90
CA ILE A 99 -22.63 -2.98 -2.24
C ILE A 99 -23.98 -3.22 -2.91
N ASP A 100 -24.23 -2.50 -4.01
CA ASP A 100 -25.49 -2.49 -4.70
C ASP A 100 -25.33 -3.25 -6.05
N TRP A 101 -26.38 -3.87 -6.55
CA TRP A 101 -26.40 -4.53 -7.87
C TRP A 101 -27.78 -4.45 -8.52
N ASP A 102 -27.85 -4.61 -9.84
CA ASP A 102 -29.10 -4.90 -10.54
C ASP A 102 -29.08 -6.35 -11.03
N ARG A 103 -29.95 -7.21 -10.44
CA ARG A 103 -30.06 -8.65 -10.79
C ARG A 103 -28.70 -9.38 -10.80
N LEU A 104 -27.88 -9.13 -9.79
CA LEU A 104 -26.49 -9.64 -9.67
C LEU A 104 -25.55 -9.17 -10.80
N LYS A 105 -25.91 -8.07 -11.46
CA LYS A 105 -25.08 -7.36 -12.44
C LYS A 105 -24.88 -5.93 -11.99
N ASP A 106 -24.06 -5.18 -12.72
CA ASP A 106 -23.81 -3.75 -12.46
C ASP A 106 -23.47 -3.46 -10.98
N ILE A 107 -22.58 -4.28 -10.41
CA ILE A 107 -22.17 -4.16 -9.01
C ILE A 107 -21.52 -2.80 -8.75
N ARG A 108 -21.97 -2.11 -7.71
CA ARG A 108 -21.49 -0.80 -7.28
C ARG A 108 -21.11 -0.80 -5.81
N PHE A 109 -19.97 -0.23 -5.51
CA PHE A 109 -19.47 -0.06 -4.16
C PHE A 109 -19.81 1.32 -3.62
N ASN A 110 -20.26 1.39 -2.36
CA ASN A 110 -20.41 2.61 -1.59
C ASN A 110 -20.09 2.30 -0.12
N THR A 111 -18.81 2.03 0.14
CA THR A 111 -18.33 1.55 1.43
C THR A 111 -17.39 2.57 2.04
N ARG A 112 -17.52 2.79 3.35
CA ARG A 112 -16.65 3.65 4.15
C ARG A 112 -16.08 2.86 5.31
N ILE A 113 -14.79 3.02 5.53
CA ILE A 113 -14.06 2.35 6.59
C ILE A 113 -13.37 3.43 7.42
N LYS A 114 -13.63 3.43 8.72
CA LYS A 114 -12.87 4.23 9.68
C LYS A 114 -11.86 3.32 10.35
N VAL A 115 -10.63 3.77 10.43
CA VAL A 115 -9.54 2.99 11.02
C VAL A 115 -8.82 3.79 12.10
N ASN A 116 -8.35 3.08 13.12
CA ASN A 116 -7.57 3.63 14.21
C ASN A 116 -6.35 2.75 14.46
N GLU A 117 -5.17 3.31 14.21
CA GLU A 117 -3.87 2.65 14.37
C GLU A 117 -3.77 1.27 13.70
N ILE A 118 -4.49 1.06 12.61
CA ILE A 118 -4.53 -0.22 11.91
C ILE A 118 -3.30 -0.39 11.00
N GLU A 119 -2.83 -1.60 10.87
CA GLU A 119 -1.81 -1.95 9.89
C GLU A 119 -2.42 -1.79 8.48
N GLY A 120 -1.91 -0.86 7.69
CA GLY A 120 -2.39 -0.56 6.34
C GLY A 120 -1.57 -1.26 5.25
N VAL A 121 -0.28 -1.51 5.53
CA VAL A 121 0.65 -2.18 4.61
C VAL A 121 1.58 -3.08 5.41
N ASN A 122 1.82 -4.29 4.90
CA ASN A 122 2.81 -5.22 5.41
C ASN A 122 3.37 -6.08 4.26
N VAL A 123 4.15 -5.43 3.40
CA VAL A 123 4.70 -6.01 2.18
C VAL A 123 6.19 -6.23 2.36
N THR A 124 6.68 -7.40 2.02
CA THR A 124 8.11 -7.72 2.03
C THR A 124 8.75 -7.42 0.68
N GLU A 125 10.07 -7.31 0.65
CA GLU A 125 10.84 -6.96 -0.55
C GLU A 125 10.62 -7.90 -1.74
N ASP A 126 10.40 -9.19 -1.47
CA ASP A 126 10.15 -10.22 -2.49
C ASP A 126 8.72 -10.18 -3.08
N MET A 127 7.82 -9.41 -2.48
CA MET A 127 6.42 -9.33 -2.89
C MET A 127 6.13 -8.14 -3.81
N ALA A 128 6.90 -7.08 -3.77
CA ALA A 128 6.66 -5.89 -4.57
C ALA A 128 7.94 -5.18 -5.02
N ASP A 129 7.93 -4.68 -6.24
CA ASP A 129 9.06 -3.99 -6.86
C ASP A 129 9.05 -2.47 -6.62
N VAL A 130 7.90 -1.90 -6.23
CA VAL A 130 7.70 -0.43 -6.14
C VAL A 130 7.92 0.10 -4.73
N PHE A 131 7.40 -0.59 -3.72
CA PHE A 131 7.62 -0.27 -2.32
C PHE A 131 7.42 -1.51 -1.44
N TYR A 132 8.06 -1.52 -0.28
CA TYR A 132 7.86 -2.54 0.74
C TYR A 132 8.05 -1.96 2.15
N GLY A 133 7.58 -2.68 3.16
CA GLY A 133 7.65 -2.25 4.54
C GLY A 133 6.35 -2.47 5.30
N ASN A 134 6.23 -1.83 6.45
CA ASN A 134 5.06 -1.88 7.30
C ASN A 134 4.63 -0.48 7.72
N ILE A 135 3.36 -0.18 7.52
CA ILE A 135 2.79 1.14 7.84
C ILE A 135 1.49 0.96 8.61
N TYR A 136 1.36 1.73 9.68
CA TYR A 136 0.13 1.84 10.47
C TYR A 136 -0.49 3.23 10.26
N ALA A 137 -1.81 3.28 10.22
CA ALA A 137 -2.52 4.52 9.95
C ALA A 137 -3.82 4.66 10.76
N THR A 138 -4.19 5.91 10.98
CA THR A 138 -5.51 6.31 11.49
C THR A 138 -6.16 7.23 10.48
N GLY A 139 -7.41 6.95 10.11
CA GLY A 139 -8.09 7.77 9.10
C GLY A 139 -9.36 7.16 8.54
N ASN A 140 -9.69 7.56 7.33
CA ASN A 140 -10.87 7.13 6.61
C ASN A 140 -10.47 6.55 5.25
N VAL A 141 -11.14 5.47 4.89
CA VAL A 141 -11.03 4.83 3.58
C VAL A 141 -12.42 4.77 2.97
N SER A 142 -12.55 5.07 1.70
CA SER A 142 -13.80 4.87 0.95
C SER A 142 -13.54 4.08 -0.33
N ILE A 143 -14.46 3.17 -0.62
CA ILE A 143 -14.47 2.38 -1.85
C ILE A 143 -15.79 2.71 -2.55
N THR A 144 -15.70 3.31 -3.73
CA THR A 144 -16.88 3.80 -4.46
C THR A 144 -16.78 3.48 -5.95
N GLY A 145 -17.90 3.46 -6.63
CA GLY A 145 -17.98 3.25 -8.07
C GLY A 145 -18.45 1.86 -8.47
N PRO A 146 -18.69 1.65 -9.76
CA PRO A 146 -19.03 0.35 -10.30
C PRO A 146 -17.80 -0.58 -10.33
N VAL A 147 -18.03 -1.91 -10.42
CA VAL A 147 -16.96 -2.92 -10.39
C VAL A 147 -15.92 -2.74 -11.50
N ASN A 148 -16.30 -2.16 -12.62
CA ASN A 148 -15.41 -1.85 -13.75
C ASN A 148 -14.74 -0.46 -13.66
N SER A 149 -15.03 0.34 -12.63
CA SER A 149 -14.40 1.64 -12.38
C SER A 149 -14.44 1.96 -10.88
N ILE A 150 -13.63 1.26 -10.11
CA ILE A 150 -13.55 1.40 -8.64
C ILE A 150 -12.62 2.54 -8.28
N VAL A 151 -13.07 3.41 -7.39
CA VAL A 151 -12.25 4.46 -6.77
C VAL A 151 -12.05 4.13 -5.31
N LEU A 152 -10.80 3.88 -4.94
CA LEU A 152 -10.33 3.77 -3.56
C LEU A 152 -9.76 5.12 -3.12
N SER A 153 -10.36 5.73 -2.11
CA SER A 153 -9.83 6.98 -1.54
C SER A 153 -9.45 6.77 -0.08
N VAL A 154 -8.26 7.22 0.28
CA VAL A 154 -7.69 7.13 1.62
C VAL A 154 -7.30 8.52 2.09
N ASP A 155 -7.78 8.92 3.26
CA ASP A 155 -7.35 10.14 3.97
C ASP A 155 -6.91 9.73 5.38
N ALA A 156 -5.61 9.72 5.61
CA ALA A 156 -5.04 9.12 6.80
C ALA A 156 -3.81 9.88 7.33
N VAL A 157 -3.54 9.65 8.60
CA VAL A 157 -2.30 10.05 9.28
C VAL A 157 -1.55 8.78 9.65
N THR A 158 -0.25 8.75 9.45
CA THR A 158 0.59 7.64 9.92
C THR A 158 0.58 7.58 11.45
N ALA A 159 0.53 6.38 12.02
CA ALA A 159 0.23 6.24 13.45
C ALA A 159 1.31 5.36 14.11
N LYS A 160 1.90 4.72 14.42
CA LYS A 160 2.92 3.87 15.06
C LYS A 160 4.23 3.85 14.28
N PRO A 161 5.32 3.51 14.94
CA PRO A 161 6.59 3.27 14.27
C PRO A 161 6.47 2.22 13.17
N GLY A 162 6.98 2.57 12.00
CA GLY A 162 6.99 1.72 10.82
C GLY A 162 8.12 2.09 9.86
N GLN A 163 8.24 1.34 8.79
CA GLN A 163 9.26 1.54 7.77
C GLN A 163 8.63 1.47 6.38
N LEU A 164 9.10 2.35 5.49
CA LEU A 164 8.73 2.37 4.09
C LEU A 164 9.99 2.40 3.23
N HIS A 165 10.20 1.40 2.42
CA HIS A 165 11.28 1.30 1.47
C HIS A 165 10.77 1.56 0.06
N ILE A 166 11.45 2.43 -0.69
CA ILE A 166 11.11 2.84 -2.05
C ILE A 166 12.33 2.64 -2.94
N PRO A 167 12.43 1.52 -3.68
CA PRO A 167 13.48 1.30 -4.65
C PRO A 167 13.29 2.19 -5.88
N VAL A 168 14.23 3.12 -6.13
CA VAL A 168 14.16 4.03 -7.29
C VAL A 168 14.23 3.27 -8.61
N SER A 169 14.97 2.16 -8.66
CA SER A 169 15.05 1.28 -9.84
C SER A 169 13.70 0.66 -10.23
N GLY A 170 12.87 0.32 -9.25
CA GLY A 170 11.50 -0.17 -9.46
C GLY A 170 10.61 0.91 -10.07
N LEU A 171 10.70 2.13 -9.58
CA LEU A 171 9.94 3.28 -10.07
C LEU A 171 10.30 3.66 -11.52
N ALA A 172 11.59 3.66 -11.86
CA ALA A 172 12.04 3.94 -13.22
C ALA A 172 11.58 2.87 -14.23
N ALA A 173 11.50 1.61 -13.81
CA ALA A 173 10.96 0.52 -14.64
C ALA A 173 9.45 0.63 -14.82
N SER A 174 8.74 1.16 -13.82
CA SER A 174 7.28 1.31 -13.81
C SER A 174 6.80 2.52 -14.60
N SER A 175 7.59 3.58 -14.73
CA SER A 175 7.23 4.78 -15.52
C SER A 175 7.12 4.53 -17.03
N GLY A 176 7.53 3.36 -17.49
CA GLY A 176 7.43 2.92 -18.90
C GLY A 176 6.50 1.72 -19.15
N SER A 177 5.83 1.19 -18.15
CA SER A 177 4.96 0.02 -18.27
C SER A 177 3.62 0.21 -17.58
N THR A 178 2.57 -0.16 -18.27
CA THR A 178 1.15 -0.07 -17.92
C THR A 178 0.73 -0.81 -16.63
N ASN A 179 1.63 -1.33 -15.82
CA ASN A 179 1.34 -2.08 -14.60
C ASN A 179 2.30 -1.73 -13.47
N LEU A 180 2.04 -0.62 -12.79
CA LEU A 180 2.78 -0.16 -11.61
C LEU A 180 2.73 -1.10 -10.39
N LEU A 181 1.74 -1.98 -10.35
CA LEU A 181 1.55 -2.93 -9.25
C LEU A 181 1.43 -4.36 -9.81
N LYS A 182 2.54 -4.93 -10.28
CA LYS A 182 2.64 -6.39 -10.47
C LYS A 182 3.10 -7.02 -9.16
N PHE A 183 2.14 -7.46 -8.35
CA PHE A 183 2.45 -8.36 -7.24
C PHE A 183 2.85 -9.73 -7.83
N ARG A 184 4.02 -10.20 -7.46
CA ARG A 184 4.41 -11.59 -7.78
C ARG A 184 3.58 -12.49 -6.89
N GLU A 185 2.64 -13.19 -7.49
CA GLU A 185 2.00 -14.31 -6.82
C GLU A 185 3.06 -15.33 -6.42
N PRO A 186 3.07 -15.81 -5.17
CA PRO A 186 3.85 -16.98 -4.83
C PRO A 186 3.33 -18.13 -5.70
N VAL A 187 4.21 -18.69 -6.55
CA VAL A 187 3.88 -19.81 -7.43
C VAL A 187 3.49 -21.00 -6.54
N LYS A 188 2.21 -21.10 -6.17
CA LYS A 188 1.63 -22.37 -5.74
C LYS A 188 1.48 -23.19 -7.02
N GLU A 189 2.26 -24.24 -7.18
CA GLU A 189 1.97 -25.30 -8.15
C GLU A 189 0.65 -25.96 -7.73
N VAL A 190 -0.45 -25.36 -8.10
CA VAL A 190 -1.77 -25.96 -7.99
C VAL A 190 -2.02 -26.67 -9.31
N TYR A 191 -2.25 -27.98 -9.23
CA TYR A 191 -2.78 -28.73 -10.37
C TYR A 191 -4.13 -28.15 -10.75
N ILE A 192 -4.15 -27.33 -11.78
CA ILE A 192 -5.39 -26.77 -12.34
C ILE A 192 -5.90 -27.80 -13.36
N ASP A 193 -7.11 -28.30 -13.14
CA ASP A 193 -7.80 -29.13 -14.10
C ASP A 193 -7.81 -28.43 -15.47
N PRO A 194 -7.37 -29.10 -16.55
CA PRO A 194 -7.31 -28.51 -17.89
C PRO A 194 -8.64 -27.94 -18.37
N TYR A 195 -9.77 -28.44 -17.88
CA TYR A 195 -11.11 -27.93 -18.20
C TYR A 195 -11.37 -26.59 -17.52
N VAL A 196 -10.99 -26.44 -16.25
CA VAL A 196 -11.08 -25.16 -15.50
C VAL A 196 -10.16 -24.12 -16.12
N ALA A 197 -8.94 -24.51 -16.53
CA ALA A 197 -8.02 -23.60 -17.22
C ALA A 197 -8.55 -23.16 -18.60
N MET A 198 -9.28 -24.02 -19.30
CA MET A 198 -9.91 -23.70 -20.57
C MET A 198 -11.11 -22.77 -20.37
N MET A 199 -11.95 -22.99 -19.35
CA MET A 199 -13.08 -22.13 -19.00
C MET A 199 -12.58 -20.73 -18.56
N LYS A 200 -11.55 -20.67 -17.72
CA LYS A 200 -10.90 -19.40 -17.31
C LYS A 200 -10.33 -18.63 -18.52
N ARG A 201 -9.81 -19.31 -19.54
CA ARG A 201 -9.36 -18.69 -20.80
C ARG A 201 -10.51 -18.16 -21.67
N LEU A 202 -11.66 -18.81 -21.65
CA LEU A 202 -12.84 -18.37 -22.39
C LEU A 202 -13.50 -17.16 -21.69
N GLU A 203 -13.49 -17.11 -20.38
CA GLU A 203 -13.96 -15.98 -19.57
C GLU A 203 -13.03 -14.76 -19.67
N SER A 204 -11.71 -14.96 -19.74
CA SER A 204 -10.73 -13.87 -19.88
C SER A 204 -10.71 -13.18 -21.24
N THR A 205 -11.48 -13.65 -22.22
CA THR A 205 -11.63 -13.01 -23.54
C THR A 205 -12.62 -11.84 -23.50
N GLU A 206 -13.35 -11.66 -22.40
CA GLU A 206 -14.25 -10.53 -22.14
C GLU A 206 -13.83 -9.75 -20.88
N ALA A 207 -12.57 -9.77 -20.49
CA ALA A 207 -12.08 -8.85 -19.46
C ALA A 207 -12.17 -7.42 -20.01
N GLU A 208 -13.32 -6.78 -19.80
CA GLU A 208 -13.44 -5.33 -19.87
C GLU A 208 -12.34 -4.76 -18.95
N ASN A 209 -11.51 -3.87 -19.48
CA ASN A 209 -10.51 -3.15 -18.72
C ASN A 209 -11.18 -2.58 -17.47
N SER A 210 -10.90 -3.13 -16.31
CA SER A 210 -11.41 -2.59 -15.06
C SER A 210 -10.51 -1.43 -14.66
N ASP A 211 -11.07 -0.24 -14.69
CA ASP A 211 -10.40 0.98 -14.29
C ASP A 211 -10.38 1.07 -12.75
N PHE A 212 -9.20 0.91 -12.16
CA PHE A 212 -9.02 1.00 -10.71
C PHE A 212 -8.18 2.22 -10.37
N THR A 213 -8.79 3.18 -9.67
CA THR A 213 -8.14 4.43 -9.28
C THR A 213 -7.92 4.45 -7.77
N VAL A 214 -6.71 4.78 -7.33
CA VAL A 214 -6.36 5.02 -5.92
C VAL A 214 -6.03 6.48 -5.70
N ASN A 215 -6.78 7.13 -4.83
CA ASN A 215 -6.49 8.48 -4.33
C ASN A 215 -6.04 8.36 -2.88
N LEU A 216 -4.77 8.63 -2.63
CA LEU A 216 -4.17 8.52 -1.32
C LEU A 216 -3.73 9.90 -0.84
N ARG A 217 -4.24 10.33 0.30
CA ARG A 217 -3.85 11.53 1.02
C ARG A 217 -3.32 11.15 2.38
N VAL A 218 -2.01 11.24 2.56
CA VAL A 218 -1.34 10.81 3.79
C VAL A 218 -0.62 11.98 4.44
N ASN A 219 -0.98 12.26 5.68
CA ASN A 219 -0.20 13.13 6.54
C ASN A 219 0.84 12.26 7.27
N ALA A 220 2.06 12.27 6.77
CA ALA A 220 3.16 11.51 7.34
C ALA A 220 3.67 12.15 8.63
N SER A 221 3.93 11.35 9.66
CA SER A 221 4.54 11.73 10.92
C SER A 221 5.97 11.16 11.03
N PRO A 222 6.81 11.66 11.96
CA PRO A 222 8.15 11.13 12.18
C PRO A 222 8.20 9.69 12.74
N ASP A 223 7.05 9.08 13.01
CA ASP A 223 6.97 7.68 13.43
C ASP A 223 7.39 6.73 12.31
N ILE A 224 7.19 7.13 11.05
CA ILE A 224 7.62 6.34 9.89
C ILE A 224 9.04 6.74 9.48
N GLU A 225 9.88 5.74 9.30
CA GLU A 225 11.18 5.90 8.69
C GLU A 225 11.11 5.51 7.21
N ALA A 226 11.39 6.48 6.33
CA ALA A 226 11.40 6.27 4.89
C ALA A 226 12.82 5.98 4.41
N PHE A 227 12.96 5.00 3.50
CA PHE A 227 14.19 4.62 2.85
C PHE A 227 14.03 4.76 1.34
N ILE A 228 14.76 5.68 0.73
CA ILE A 228 14.84 5.80 -0.73
C ILE A 228 16.11 5.06 -1.17
N GLU A 229 15.93 3.93 -1.80
CA GLU A 229 17.01 3.06 -2.28
C GLU A 229 17.42 3.51 -3.69
N ILE A 230 18.34 4.48 -3.76
CA ILE A 230 18.76 5.11 -5.03
C ILE A 230 19.48 4.10 -5.93
N ASP A 231 20.41 3.35 -5.36
CA ASP A 231 21.08 2.24 -6.04
C ASP A 231 21.35 1.11 -5.03
N LYS A 232 20.51 0.11 -5.08
CA LYS A 232 20.56 -1.04 -4.18
C LYS A 232 21.84 -1.86 -4.36
N ALA A 233 22.35 -1.97 -5.59
CA ALA A 233 23.55 -2.76 -5.88
C ALA A 233 24.80 -2.14 -5.28
N SER A 234 24.92 -0.82 -5.28
CA SER A 234 26.03 -0.09 -4.64
C SER A 234 25.77 0.19 -3.17
N GLY A 235 24.51 0.11 -2.69
CA GLY A 235 24.13 0.42 -1.33
C GLY A 235 23.91 1.90 -1.05
N ASN A 236 23.61 2.69 -2.09
CA ASN A 236 23.24 4.10 -1.95
C ASN A 236 21.80 4.22 -1.45
N VAL A 237 21.61 4.63 -0.20
CA VAL A 237 20.33 4.72 0.46
C VAL A 237 20.21 6.05 1.21
N LEU A 238 19.14 6.76 0.95
CA LEU A 238 18.68 7.91 1.74
C LEU A 238 17.63 7.41 2.73
N SER A 239 17.85 7.56 4.02
CA SER A 239 16.87 7.24 5.05
C SER A 239 16.54 8.47 5.89
N GLY A 240 15.28 8.58 6.32
CA GLY A 240 14.91 9.69 7.17
C GLY A 240 13.51 9.61 7.75
N ARG A 241 13.31 10.42 8.78
CA ARG A 241 12.03 10.64 9.43
C ARG A 241 11.63 12.09 9.24
N GLY A 242 10.36 12.36 9.09
CA GLY A 242 9.90 13.72 8.84
C GLY A 242 8.39 13.87 8.91
N ASN A 243 7.94 15.05 8.54
CA ASN A 243 6.54 15.42 8.45
C ASN A 243 6.21 15.89 7.05
N GLY A 244 5.03 15.56 6.58
CA GLY A 244 4.60 16.06 5.29
C GLY A 244 3.22 15.56 4.90
N LEU A 245 2.58 16.32 4.04
CA LEU A 245 1.38 15.89 3.36
C LEU A 245 1.79 15.38 1.98
N VAL A 246 1.49 14.13 1.71
CA VAL A 246 1.75 13.47 0.43
C VAL A 246 0.43 12.99 -0.15
N GLU A 247 0.17 13.38 -1.39
CA GLU A 247 -1.01 13.00 -2.15
C GLU A 247 -0.56 12.17 -3.36
N LEU A 248 -1.12 10.96 -3.50
CA LEU A 248 -0.88 10.08 -4.63
C LEU A 248 -2.19 9.81 -5.37
N GLU A 249 -2.10 9.81 -6.68
CA GLU A 249 -3.16 9.38 -7.57
C GLU A 249 -2.58 8.28 -8.49
N ILE A 250 -3.15 7.09 -8.40
CA ILE A 250 -2.67 5.91 -9.12
C ILE A 250 -3.85 5.36 -9.94
N GLY A 251 -3.64 5.16 -11.23
CA GLY A 251 -4.57 4.54 -12.17
C GLY A 251 -3.82 3.66 -13.16
N GLU A 252 -4.49 3.19 -14.21
CA GLU A 252 -3.89 2.28 -15.18
C GLU A 252 -2.62 2.86 -15.84
N ASP A 253 -2.70 4.11 -16.32
CA ASP A 253 -1.58 4.85 -16.94
C ASP A 253 -1.20 6.11 -16.14
N LEU A 254 -1.67 6.22 -14.90
CA LEU A 254 -1.52 7.41 -14.08
C LEU A 254 -0.77 7.08 -12.79
N PHE A 255 0.37 7.72 -12.61
CA PHE A 255 1.04 7.81 -11.32
C PHE A 255 1.43 9.26 -11.08
N ASN A 256 0.76 9.89 -10.14
CA ASN A 256 0.94 11.29 -9.82
C ASN A 256 1.16 11.45 -8.32
N ILE A 257 2.27 12.08 -7.93
CA ILE A 257 2.59 12.33 -6.53
C ILE A 257 2.78 13.83 -6.33
N ASN A 258 2.11 14.38 -5.32
CA ASN A 258 2.20 15.79 -4.97
C ASN A 258 2.42 15.97 -3.47
N GLY A 259 2.99 17.10 -3.10
CA GLY A 259 3.16 17.47 -1.71
C GLY A 259 4.57 17.83 -1.31
N GLU A 260 4.79 18.00 -0.02
CA GLU A 260 6.08 18.34 0.57
C GLU A 260 6.34 17.44 1.79
N TYR A 261 7.56 16.94 1.89
CA TYR A 261 8.04 16.17 3.03
C TYR A 261 9.29 16.83 3.61
N THR A 262 9.21 17.27 4.86
CA THR A 262 10.30 17.92 5.58
C THR A 262 10.94 16.92 6.54
N LEU A 263 12.23 16.67 6.37
CA LEU A 263 13.01 15.77 7.19
C LEU A 263 13.33 16.40 8.56
N THR A 264 13.09 15.66 9.61
CA THR A 264 13.52 16.01 10.99
C THR A 264 14.88 15.43 11.32
N GLY A 265 15.40 14.53 10.48
CA GLY A 265 16.68 13.88 10.59
C GLY A 265 16.74 12.62 9.76
N GLY A 266 17.93 12.08 9.59
CA GLY A 266 18.14 10.88 8.80
C GLY A 266 19.60 10.68 8.44
N SER A 267 19.86 9.77 7.50
CA SER A 267 21.19 9.52 6.98
C SER A 267 21.18 9.26 5.48
N TYR A 268 22.22 9.69 4.82
CA TYR A 268 22.50 9.33 3.45
C TYR A 268 23.75 8.46 3.40
N ARG A 269 23.59 7.21 3.02
CA ARG A 269 24.70 6.32 2.75
C ARG A 269 25.16 6.51 1.32
N PHE A 270 26.32 7.11 1.16
CA PHE A 270 27.01 7.22 -0.11
C PHE A 270 27.98 6.06 -0.26
N ALA A 271 27.82 5.26 -1.31
CA ALA A 271 28.72 4.19 -1.64
C ALA A 271 29.20 4.34 -3.10
N ALA A 272 30.51 4.34 -3.29
CA ALA A 272 31.14 4.47 -4.62
C ALA A 272 32.01 3.25 -4.93
N LEU A 273 31.74 2.60 -6.07
CA LEU A 273 32.54 1.52 -6.66
C LEU A 273 32.86 0.34 -5.72
N GLY A 274 32.06 0.15 -4.65
CA GLY A 274 32.32 -0.89 -3.65
C GLY A 274 33.56 -0.66 -2.78
N LEU A 275 34.26 0.46 -2.96
CA LEU A 275 35.53 0.76 -2.27
C LEU A 275 35.38 1.78 -1.15
N VAL A 276 34.42 2.68 -1.25
CA VAL A 276 34.20 3.75 -0.29
C VAL A 276 32.72 3.77 0.11
N SER A 277 32.45 3.70 1.40
CA SER A 277 31.12 3.94 1.97
C SER A 277 31.24 5.00 3.06
N LYS A 278 30.37 6.01 3.03
CA LYS A 278 30.29 7.09 4.00
C LYS A 278 28.84 7.37 4.34
N ASP A 279 28.54 7.48 5.63
CA ASP A 279 27.24 7.82 6.14
C ASP A 279 27.22 9.32 6.50
N PHE A 280 26.48 10.11 5.75
CA PHE A 280 26.24 11.52 6.00
C PHE A 280 24.98 11.66 6.86
N GLN A 281 25.00 12.52 7.88
CA GLN A 281 23.84 12.83 8.70
C GLN A 281 23.04 13.95 8.05
N ILE A 282 21.77 13.70 7.77
CA ILE A 282 20.88 14.68 7.17
C ILE A 282 20.52 15.74 8.21
N GLN A 283 20.66 16.99 7.82
CA GLN A 283 20.29 18.14 8.65
C GLN A 283 18.77 18.33 8.68
N GLN A 284 18.29 18.87 9.80
CA GLN A 284 16.87 19.24 9.93
C GLN A 284 16.49 20.27 8.86
N ASP A 285 15.19 20.32 8.57
CA ASP A 285 14.59 21.19 7.55
C ASP A 285 14.99 20.88 6.10
N SER A 286 15.74 19.80 5.85
CA SER A 286 15.91 19.25 4.51
C SER A 286 14.56 18.81 3.94
N LYS A 287 14.32 19.09 2.65
CA LYS A 287 12.99 18.92 2.04
C LYS A 287 13.00 18.10 0.78
N ILE A 288 11.88 17.42 0.55
CA ILE A 288 11.55 16.78 -0.73
C ILE A 288 10.20 17.35 -1.17
N THR A 289 10.16 17.92 -2.36
CA THR A 289 8.93 18.48 -2.95
C THR A 289 8.52 17.66 -4.16
N PHE A 290 7.34 17.07 -4.08
CA PHE A 290 6.74 16.28 -5.15
C PHE A 290 5.85 17.15 -6.03
N GLY A 291 5.93 17.01 -7.34
CA GLY A 291 5.18 17.82 -8.30
C GLY A 291 4.76 17.04 -9.53
N GLY A 292 4.10 15.90 -9.33
CA GLY A 292 3.60 15.01 -10.37
C GLY A 292 4.41 13.74 -10.51
N ASP A 293 5.41 13.72 -11.37
CA ASP A 293 6.30 12.57 -11.54
C ASP A 293 7.32 12.50 -10.39
N ILE A 294 7.47 11.34 -9.78
CA ILE A 294 8.41 11.12 -8.67
C ILE A 294 9.86 11.40 -9.07
N MET A 295 10.26 11.12 -10.32
CA MET A 295 11.59 11.37 -10.84
C MET A 295 11.86 12.87 -11.05
N GLU A 296 10.81 13.68 -11.16
CA GLU A 296 10.86 15.14 -11.26
C GLU A 296 10.81 15.82 -9.88
N SER A 297 10.77 15.05 -8.78
CA SER A 297 10.76 15.58 -7.42
C SER A 297 12.01 16.40 -7.13
N ASN A 298 11.83 17.56 -6.52
CA ASN A 298 12.93 18.42 -6.12
C ASN A 298 13.45 18.03 -4.73
N LEU A 299 14.76 17.83 -4.66
CA LEU A 299 15.48 17.57 -3.42
C LEU A 299 16.16 18.88 -2.98
N ASP A 300 16.02 19.22 -1.71
CA ASP A 300 16.80 20.26 -1.01
C ASP A 300 17.29 19.66 0.30
N ILE A 301 18.35 18.87 0.19
CA ILE A 301 18.89 18.06 1.27
C ILE A 301 20.30 18.54 1.60
N THR A 302 20.52 18.89 2.86
CA THR A 302 21.86 19.16 3.40
C THR A 302 22.23 18.02 4.33
N ALA A 303 23.40 17.43 4.11
CA ALA A 303 23.93 16.35 4.95
C ALA A 303 25.40 16.57 5.30
N GLU A 304 25.82 16.13 6.48
CA GLU A 304 27.15 16.33 7.00
C GLU A 304 27.83 15.03 7.37
N TYR A 305 29.13 14.96 7.07
CA TYR A 305 30.01 13.88 7.50
C TYR A 305 31.18 14.44 8.31
N ALA A 306 31.23 14.12 9.59
CA ALA A 306 32.31 14.53 10.47
C ALA A 306 33.46 13.49 10.44
N THR A 307 34.67 13.95 10.25
CA THR A 307 35.87 13.10 10.25
C THR A 307 37.09 13.83 10.80
N LYS A 308 38.13 13.08 11.12
CA LYS A 308 39.45 13.65 11.48
C LYS A 308 40.43 13.49 10.32
N ALA A 309 40.86 14.59 9.74
CA ALA A 309 41.82 14.61 8.64
C ALA A 309 43.04 15.46 8.91
N SER A 310 44.16 15.12 8.28
CA SER A 310 45.36 15.98 8.27
C SER A 310 45.19 17.04 7.20
N LEU A 311 45.27 18.31 7.57
CA LEU A 311 45.15 19.44 6.66
C LEU A 311 46.45 19.80 5.94
N GLY A 312 47.57 19.15 6.25
CA GLY A 312 48.90 19.46 5.71
C GLY A 312 48.97 19.42 4.19
N THR A 313 48.26 18.46 3.57
CA THR A 313 48.20 18.36 2.10
C THR A 313 47.30 19.40 1.44
N LEU A 314 46.25 19.86 2.19
CA LEU A 314 45.30 20.86 1.68
C LEU A 314 45.83 22.29 1.79
N LEU A 315 46.63 22.58 2.82
CA LEU A 315 47.16 23.90 3.10
C LEU A 315 48.54 24.14 2.54
N ALA A 316 49.14 23.12 1.85
CA ALA A 316 50.51 23.13 1.39
C ALA A 316 51.56 23.51 2.47
N ASP A 317 51.23 23.26 3.75
CA ASP A 317 52.04 23.58 4.90
C ASP A 317 52.64 22.31 5.49
N SER A 318 53.96 22.17 5.32
CA SER A 318 54.71 21.00 5.81
C SER A 318 54.81 20.92 7.33
N THR A 319 54.49 21.98 8.07
CA THR A 319 54.52 22.02 9.52
C THR A 319 53.27 21.40 10.15
N SER A 320 52.22 21.24 9.40
CA SER A 320 50.95 20.67 9.83
C SER A 320 50.80 19.17 9.53
N VAL A 321 51.81 18.54 8.96
CA VAL A 321 51.82 17.11 8.69
C VAL A 321 51.86 16.33 10.00
N GLY A 322 50.74 15.67 10.35
CA GLY A 322 50.63 14.86 11.54
C GLY A 322 49.54 15.31 12.54
N ASN A 323 49.11 16.57 12.51
CA ASN A 323 48.01 17.04 13.33
C ASN A 323 46.66 16.80 12.63
N ARG A 324 45.91 15.80 13.13
CA ARG A 324 44.52 15.58 12.70
C ARG A 324 43.60 16.59 13.36
N ARG A 325 42.79 17.26 12.58
CA ARG A 325 41.75 18.18 13.04
C ARG A 325 40.38 17.63 12.67
N ASP A 326 39.38 18.02 13.41
CA ASP A 326 37.99 17.74 13.09
C ASP A 326 37.62 18.50 11.81
N VAL A 327 37.12 17.79 10.84
CA VAL A 327 36.68 18.32 9.54
C VAL A 327 35.25 17.86 9.31
N ILE A 328 34.39 18.79 8.94
CA ILE A 328 33.03 18.53 8.52
C ILE A 328 32.96 18.64 7.01
N CYS A 329 32.53 17.59 6.36
CA CYS A 329 32.22 17.59 4.93
C CYS A 329 30.72 17.81 4.79
N GLU A 330 30.33 18.93 4.18
CA GLU A 330 28.93 19.22 3.84
C GLU A 330 28.63 18.72 2.44
N LEU A 331 27.53 17.99 2.29
CA LEU A 331 26.95 17.54 1.05
C LEU A 331 25.60 18.23 0.83
N LYS A 332 25.44 18.95 -0.27
CA LYS A 332 24.18 19.54 -0.68
C LYS A 332 23.66 18.81 -1.91
N ILE A 333 22.45 18.32 -1.80
CA ILE A 333 21.71 17.68 -2.90
C ILE A 333 20.55 18.61 -3.22
N THR A 334 20.69 19.38 -4.30
CA THR A 334 19.75 20.41 -4.69
C THR A 334 19.44 20.27 -6.17
N ASP A 335 18.62 19.30 -6.53
CA ASP A 335 18.14 19.11 -7.91
C ASP A 335 17.03 18.04 -7.93
N LYS A 336 16.60 17.68 -9.11
CA LYS A 336 15.62 16.62 -9.33
C LYS A 336 16.21 15.24 -9.03
N LEU A 337 15.36 14.35 -8.54
CA LEU A 337 15.76 12.98 -8.18
C LEU A 337 16.42 12.21 -9.34
N LYS A 338 16.06 12.53 -10.59
CA LYS A 338 16.60 11.87 -11.80
C LYS A 338 18.01 12.31 -12.21
N ASN A 339 18.54 13.42 -11.64
CA ASN A 339 19.85 13.98 -11.98
C ASN A 339 20.92 13.53 -10.97
#